data_c2c1392610837f215657617e482068fc
#
_entry.id   c2c1392610837f215657617e482068fc
#
_cell.length_a   1.000
_cell.length_b   1.000
_cell.length_c   1.000
_cell.angle_alpha   90.00
_cell.angle_beta   90.00
_cell.angle_gamma   90.00
#
_symmetry.space_group_name_H-M   'P 1'
#
loop_
_entity.id
_entity.type
_entity.pdbx_description
1 polymer ?
#
loop_
_entity_poly.entity_id
_entity_poly.type
_entity_poly.pdbx_seq_one_letter_code
_entity_poly.pdbx_strand_id
1 'polypeptide(L)'
;MKEEKMNKNFKNNDFSDITFGRKSVRLYDENYKISHEEMLEMIQEATAAPSSVNMQPWRFIIAETEESKAKLKPLIRFNTRQNDTSSAMILIFGDMLNYELGEEIYDQAVAEGKMPQEVRDQQ
;
A
#
# COMPACT_ATOMS: atom_id res chain seq x y z
N MET A 1 -4.51 2.39 24.36
CA MET A 1 -5.57 2.29 23.32
C MET A 1 -5.54 0.85 22.82
N LYS A 2 -6.62 0.11 22.99
CA LYS A 2 -6.72 -1.22 22.39
C LYS A 2 -6.74 -1.02 20.88
N GLU A 3 -5.79 -1.61 20.14
CA GLU A 3 -5.93 -1.78 18.71
C GLU A 3 -7.31 -2.38 18.45
N GLU A 4 -8.20 -1.64 17.81
CA GLU A 4 -9.30 -2.27 17.10
C GLU A 4 -8.62 -3.13 16.02
N LYS A 5 -8.51 -4.42 16.29
CA LYS A 5 -8.20 -5.38 15.25
C LYS A 5 -9.24 -5.15 14.17
N MET A 6 -8.82 -4.58 13.06
CA MET A 6 -9.66 -4.52 11.86
C MET A 6 -9.98 -5.96 11.47
N ASN A 7 -11.10 -6.43 11.95
CA ASN A 7 -11.59 -7.78 11.67
C ASN A 7 -12.26 -7.74 10.30
N LYS A 8 -11.44 -7.59 9.26
CA LYS A 8 -11.93 -7.60 7.89
C LYS A 8 -12.30 -9.01 7.50
N ASN A 9 -13.56 -9.19 7.16
CA ASN A 9 -14.03 -10.41 6.54
C ASN A 9 -13.67 -10.38 5.04
N PHE A 10 -12.50 -10.90 4.70
CA PHE A 10 -12.14 -11.14 3.32
C PHE A 10 -13.08 -12.20 2.71
N LYS A 11 -13.40 -12.05 1.44
CA LYS A 11 -14.22 -13.03 0.71
C LYS A 11 -13.58 -14.41 0.62
N ASN A 12 -12.26 -14.45 0.55
CA ASN A 12 -11.46 -15.66 0.55
C ASN A 12 -10.31 -15.50 1.56
N ASN A 13 -10.27 -16.38 2.57
CA ASN A 13 -9.23 -16.42 3.59
C ASN A 13 -8.34 -17.67 3.45
N ASP A 14 -8.50 -18.45 2.40
CA ASP A 14 -7.64 -19.58 2.12
C ASP A 14 -6.31 -19.10 1.56
N PHE A 15 -5.25 -19.22 2.36
CA PHE A 15 -3.92 -18.76 2.00
C PHE A 15 -3.37 -19.48 0.76
N SER A 16 -3.63 -20.77 0.63
CA SER A 16 -3.18 -21.58 -0.51
C SER A 16 -3.88 -21.12 -1.80
N ASP A 17 -5.18 -20.92 -1.73
CA ASP A 17 -5.98 -20.43 -2.85
C ASP A 17 -5.51 -19.05 -3.33
N ILE A 18 -5.29 -18.13 -2.39
CA ILE A 18 -4.82 -16.78 -2.70
C ILE A 18 -3.41 -16.82 -3.30
N THR A 19 -2.51 -17.60 -2.70
CA THR A 19 -1.10 -17.66 -3.10
C THR A 19 -0.93 -18.28 -4.48
N PHE A 20 -1.56 -19.41 -4.73
CA PHE A 20 -1.38 -20.17 -5.97
C PHE A 20 -2.43 -19.83 -7.04
N GLY A 21 -3.56 -19.27 -6.65
CA GLY A 21 -4.59 -18.83 -7.58
C GLY A 21 -4.33 -17.45 -8.19
N ARG A 22 -3.48 -16.59 -7.56
CA ARG A 22 -3.19 -15.27 -8.11
C ARG A 22 -2.48 -15.36 -9.46
N LYS A 23 -2.79 -14.45 -10.34
CA LYS A 23 -2.12 -14.28 -11.63
C LYS A 23 -1.98 -12.79 -11.96
N SER A 24 -1.08 -12.47 -12.88
CA SER A 24 -0.96 -11.10 -13.39
C SER A 24 -2.09 -10.82 -14.39
N VAL A 25 -3.05 -10.01 -13.98
CA VAL A 25 -4.14 -9.56 -14.83
C VAL A 25 -3.71 -8.32 -15.60
N ARG A 26 -3.98 -8.28 -16.91
CA ARG A 26 -3.57 -7.18 -17.79
C ARG A 26 -4.74 -6.47 -18.47
N LEU A 27 -5.94 -7.04 -18.36
CA LEU A 27 -7.18 -6.49 -18.87
C LEU A 27 -8.23 -6.61 -17.77
N TYR A 28 -8.82 -5.49 -17.40
CA TYR A 28 -9.78 -5.39 -16.32
C TYR A 28 -11.19 -5.12 -16.87
N ASP A 29 -12.20 -5.36 -16.05
CA ASP A 29 -13.59 -5.00 -16.36
C ASP A 29 -13.75 -3.48 -16.18
N GLU A 30 -13.90 -2.76 -17.28
CA GLU A 30 -14.03 -1.29 -17.29
C GLU A 30 -15.33 -0.82 -16.63
N ASN A 31 -16.33 -1.69 -16.51
CA ASN A 31 -17.62 -1.38 -15.88
C ASN A 31 -17.57 -1.50 -14.35
N TYR A 32 -16.52 -2.16 -13.81
CA TYR A 32 -16.32 -2.27 -12.37
C TYR A 32 -15.34 -1.21 -11.90
N LYS A 33 -15.77 -0.40 -10.94
CA LYS A 33 -14.91 0.62 -10.31
C LYS A 33 -14.73 0.30 -8.83
N ILE A 34 -13.47 0.17 -8.41
CA ILE A 34 -13.10 0.07 -7.00
C ILE A 34 -13.27 1.45 -6.39
N SER A 35 -13.89 1.55 -5.21
CA SER A 35 -14.06 2.83 -4.54
C SER A 35 -12.73 3.38 -4.03
N HIS A 36 -12.66 4.69 -3.84
CA HIS A 36 -11.47 5.34 -3.28
C HIS A 36 -11.14 4.78 -1.89
N GLU A 37 -12.17 4.60 -1.06
CA GLU A 37 -12.04 4.05 0.29
C GLU A 37 -11.46 2.64 0.27
N GLU A 38 -11.93 1.78 -0.63
CA GLU A 38 -11.41 0.43 -0.78
C GLU A 38 -9.94 0.43 -1.24
N MET A 39 -9.56 1.35 -2.13
CA MET A 39 -8.16 1.52 -2.55
C MET A 39 -7.25 1.98 -1.40
N LEU A 40 -7.74 2.88 -0.54
CA LEU A 40 -7.00 3.30 0.67
C LEU A 40 -6.83 2.13 1.64
N GLU A 41 -7.85 1.30 1.81
CA GLU A 41 -7.76 0.10 2.63
C GLU A 41 -6.73 -0.90 2.11
N MET A 42 -6.69 -1.13 0.78
CA MET A 42 -5.66 -1.98 0.15
C MET A 42 -4.25 -1.45 0.40
N ILE A 43 -4.03 -0.13 0.33
CA ILE A 43 -2.75 0.50 0.63
C ILE A 43 -2.40 0.30 2.11
N GLN A 44 -3.34 0.50 3.02
CA GLN A 44 -3.14 0.28 4.44
C GLN A 44 -2.73 -1.16 4.75
N GLU A 45 -3.37 -2.13 4.10
CA GLU A 45 -2.99 -3.54 4.21
C GLU A 45 -1.56 -3.80 3.68
N ALA A 46 -1.21 -3.18 2.56
CA ALA A 46 0.13 -3.29 2.00
C ALA A 46 1.21 -2.72 2.92
N THR A 47 0.90 -1.67 3.69
CA THR A 47 1.84 -1.08 4.67
C THR A 47 2.06 -1.94 5.92
N ALA A 48 1.31 -3.03 6.09
CA ALA A 48 1.62 -4.05 7.11
C ALA A 48 2.86 -4.88 6.78
N ALA A 49 3.38 -4.78 5.55
CA ALA A 49 4.64 -5.41 5.17
C ALA A 49 5.83 -4.85 5.96
N PRO A 50 6.86 -5.67 6.25
CA PRO A 50 8.05 -5.19 6.92
C PRO A 50 8.85 -4.22 6.05
N SER A 51 9.60 -3.34 6.70
CA SER A 51 10.60 -2.48 6.06
C SER A 51 11.90 -2.50 6.86
N SER A 52 13.01 -2.13 6.24
CA SER A 52 14.31 -2.07 6.92
C SER A 52 14.22 -1.12 8.11
N VAL A 53 14.64 -1.60 9.29
CA VAL A 53 14.56 -0.90 10.58
C VAL A 53 13.23 -0.18 10.84
N ASN A 54 12.15 -0.72 10.28
CA ASN A 54 10.78 -0.20 10.38
C ASN A 54 10.62 1.26 9.88
N MET A 55 11.44 1.68 8.96
CA MET A 55 11.43 3.08 8.50
C MET A 55 10.26 3.45 7.58
N GLN A 56 9.54 2.48 7.02
CA GLN A 56 8.29 2.70 6.28
C GLN A 56 8.40 3.82 5.21
N PRO A 57 9.37 3.76 4.29
CA PRO A 57 9.69 4.87 3.39
C PRO A 57 8.72 5.04 2.23
N TRP A 58 7.64 4.26 2.19
CA TRP A 58 6.70 4.25 1.08
C TRP A 58 5.87 5.51 1.01
N ARG A 59 5.64 5.98 -0.21
CA ARG A 59 4.67 7.02 -0.53
C ARG A 59 3.86 6.55 -1.73
N PHE A 60 2.55 6.78 -1.70
CA PHE A 60 1.63 6.27 -2.70
C PHE A 60 0.87 7.41 -3.35
N ILE A 61 0.66 7.30 -4.66
CA ILE A 61 -0.24 8.18 -5.40
C ILE A 61 -1.25 7.28 -6.13
N ILE A 62 -2.54 7.54 -5.93
CA ILE A 62 -3.62 6.84 -6.62
C ILE A 62 -4.05 7.70 -7.81
N ALA A 63 -3.77 7.23 -9.02
CA ALA A 63 -4.21 7.85 -10.26
C ALA A 63 -5.51 7.17 -10.72
N GLU A 64 -6.66 7.68 -10.25
CA GLU A 64 -7.99 7.10 -10.47
C GLU A 64 -8.88 7.91 -11.42
N THR A 65 -8.51 9.17 -11.67
CA THR A 65 -9.26 10.02 -12.59
C THR A 65 -8.80 9.80 -14.04
N GLU A 66 -9.70 10.03 -15.00
CA GLU A 66 -9.37 9.96 -16.42
C GLU A 66 -8.22 10.92 -16.79
N GLU A 67 -8.18 12.11 -16.19
CA GLU A 67 -7.08 13.06 -16.38
C GLU A 67 -5.74 12.53 -15.90
N SER A 68 -5.68 11.96 -14.70
CA SER A 68 -4.43 11.39 -14.15
C SER A 68 -3.96 10.19 -14.96
N LYS A 69 -4.87 9.32 -15.36
CA LYS A 69 -4.57 8.16 -16.20
C LYS A 69 -4.09 8.57 -17.60
N ALA A 70 -4.67 9.63 -18.19
CA ALA A 70 -4.21 10.19 -19.45
C ALA A 70 -2.79 10.76 -19.37
N LYS A 71 -2.43 11.41 -18.24
CA LYS A 71 -1.05 11.89 -18.00
C LYS A 71 -0.04 10.74 -17.86
N LEU A 72 -0.45 9.62 -17.27
CA LEU A 72 0.41 8.45 -17.10
C LEU A 72 0.62 7.69 -18.41
N LYS A 73 -0.36 7.61 -19.28
CA LYS A 73 -0.36 6.75 -20.47
C LYS A 73 0.91 6.84 -21.33
N PRO A 74 1.45 8.02 -21.67
CA PRO A 74 2.67 8.11 -22.46
C PRO A 74 3.93 7.65 -21.72
N LEU A 75 3.89 7.58 -20.38
CA LEU A 75 5.02 7.25 -19.53
C LEU A 75 5.14 5.75 -19.25
N ILE A 76 4.05 4.99 -19.44
CA ILE A 76 3.91 3.58 -19.05
C ILE A 76 3.68 2.67 -20.26
N ARG A 77 4.48 2.81 -21.29
CA ARG A 77 4.31 2.20 -22.65
C ARG A 77 3.84 0.75 -22.66
N PHE A 78 4.35 -0.10 -21.78
CA PHE A 78 3.99 -1.53 -21.73
C PHE A 78 2.76 -1.85 -20.88
N ASN A 79 2.22 -0.85 -20.18
CA ASN A 79 1.09 -0.99 -19.25
C ASN A 79 -0.12 -0.14 -19.66
N THR A 80 -0.21 0.25 -20.91
CA THR A 80 -1.33 1.09 -21.41
C THR A 80 -2.67 0.38 -21.29
N ARG A 81 -2.70 -0.94 -21.56
CA ARG A 81 -3.93 -1.74 -21.40
C ARG A 81 -4.43 -1.76 -19.94
N GLN A 82 -3.51 -1.95 -18.99
CA GLN A 82 -3.83 -1.89 -17.57
C GLN A 82 -4.32 -0.49 -17.18
N ASN A 83 -3.64 0.55 -17.63
CA ASN A 83 -4.04 1.93 -17.38
C ASN A 83 -5.44 2.24 -17.92
N ASP A 84 -5.73 1.82 -19.15
CA ASP A 84 -6.99 2.13 -19.81
C ASP A 84 -8.19 1.39 -19.21
N THR A 85 -7.99 0.20 -18.67
CA THR A 85 -9.06 -0.69 -18.20
C THR A 85 -9.21 -0.78 -16.69
N SER A 86 -8.17 -0.48 -15.90
CA SER A 86 -8.22 -0.55 -14.43
C SER A 86 -9.00 0.60 -13.79
N SER A 87 -9.45 0.39 -12.56
CA SER A 87 -10.04 1.45 -11.73
C SER A 87 -9.04 2.55 -11.41
N ALA A 88 -7.78 2.19 -11.20
CA ALA A 88 -6.71 3.13 -10.91
C ALA A 88 -5.34 2.54 -11.24
N MET A 89 -4.34 3.41 -11.34
CA MET A 89 -2.92 3.07 -11.28
C MET A 89 -2.36 3.59 -9.96
N ILE A 90 -1.67 2.73 -9.22
CA ILE A 90 -1.03 3.11 -7.95
C ILE A 90 0.47 3.24 -8.20
N LEU A 91 0.99 4.46 -7.98
CA LEU A 91 2.40 4.76 -8.07
C LEU A 91 3.01 4.64 -6.68
N ILE A 92 4.11 3.89 -6.59
CA ILE A 92 4.82 3.65 -5.33
C ILE A 92 6.17 4.35 -5.40
N PHE A 93 6.41 5.23 -4.44
CA PHE A 93 7.67 5.98 -4.31
C PHE A 93 8.38 5.62 -3.01
N GLY A 94 9.70 5.75 -3.00
CA GLY A 94 10.51 5.74 -1.79
C GLY A 94 10.89 7.16 -1.40
N ASP A 95 10.67 7.52 -0.14
CA ASP A 95 11.07 8.81 0.39
C ASP A 95 12.55 8.75 0.80
N MET A 96 13.39 9.48 0.07
CA MET A 96 14.84 9.50 0.29
C MET A 96 15.24 10.21 1.60
N LEU A 97 14.36 11.03 2.16
CA LEU A 97 14.56 11.76 3.43
C LEU A 97 13.81 11.13 4.61
N ASN A 98 13.27 9.92 4.42
CA ASN A 98 12.46 9.27 5.45
C ASN A 98 13.20 9.03 6.78
N TYR A 99 14.53 8.97 6.75
CA TYR A 99 15.36 8.83 7.94
C TYR A 99 15.19 10.00 8.93
N GLU A 100 14.79 11.18 8.45
CA GLU A 100 14.47 12.34 9.30
C GLU A 100 13.28 12.11 10.22
N LEU A 101 12.42 11.13 9.90
CA LEU A 101 11.27 10.71 10.71
C LEU A 101 11.61 9.57 11.70
N GLY A 102 12.88 9.16 11.78
CA GLY A 102 13.29 8.00 12.58
C GLY A 102 12.91 8.13 14.05
N GLU A 103 13.14 9.27 14.69
CA GLU A 103 12.76 9.49 16.09
C GLU A 103 11.25 9.36 16.31
N GLU A 104 10.45 10.00 15.46
CA GLU A 104 8.97 9.91 15.53
C GLU A 104 8.47 8.47 15.36
N ILE A 105 9.03 7.74 14.39
CA ILE A 105 8.67 6.34 14.12
C ILE A 105 8.97 5.46 15.34
N TYR A 106 10.15 5.61 15.94
CA TYR A 106 10.55 4.81 17.09
C TYR A 106 9.79 5.19 18.36
N ASP A 107 9.56 6.48 18.60
CA ASP A 107 8.76 6.95 19.72
C ASP A 107 7.33 6.41 19.62
N GLN A 108 6.74 6.40 18.45
CA GLN A 108 5.43 5.82 18.22
C GLN A 108 5.43 4.30 18.45
N ALA A 109 6.45 3.59 17.97
CA ALA A 109 6.58 2.16 18.19
C ALA A 109 6.66 1.80 19.68
N VAL A 110 7.33 2.62 20.49
CA VAL A 110 7.36 2.48 21.96
C VAL A 110 5.97 2.74 22.55
N ALA A 111 5.32 3.83 22.16
CA ALA A 111 3.98 4.19 22.65
C ALA A 111 2.93 3.10 22.34
N GLU A 112 3.08 2.41 21.22
CA GLU A 112 2.22 1.29 20.79
C GLU A 112 2.62 -0.06 21.40
N GLY A 113 3.68 -0.12 22.21
CA GLY A 113 4.17 -1.36 22.80
C GLY A 113 4.85 -2.32 21.82
N LYS A 114 5.24 -1.84 20.66
CA LYS A 114 5.90 -2.62 19.60
C LYS A 114 7.43 -2.63 19.73
N MET A 115 7.97 -1.71 20.54
CA MET A 115 9.41 -1.56 20.78
C MET A 115 9.65 -1.23 22.26
N PRO A 116 10.59 -1.91 22.97
CA PRO A 116 11.03 -1.50 24.29
C PRO A 116 11.77 -0.15 24.23
N GLN A 117 11.61 0.67 25.28
CA GLN A 117 12.30 1.97 25.36
C GLN A 117 13.82 1.84 25.24
N GLU A 118 14.40 0.82 25.89
CA GLU A 118 15.85 0.57 25.87
C GLU A 118 16.38 0.30 24.45
N VAL A 119 15.55 -0.32 23.60
CA VAL A 119 15.91 -0.56 22.19
C VAL A 119 15.84 0.73 21.39
N ARG A 120 14.82 1.56 21.65
CA ARG A 120 14.69 2.88 21.03
C ARG A 120 15.90 3.76 21.31
N ASP A 121 16.39 3.76 22.56
CA ASP A 121 17.50 4.61 23.00
C ASP A 121 18.87 4.20 22.38
N GLN A 122 18.93 3.05 21.72
CA GLN A 122 20.12 2.54 21.02
C GLN A 122 20.08 2.81 19.50
N GLN A 123 18.98 3.32 18.97
CA GLN A 123 18.83 3.62 17.55
C GLN A 123 19.22 5.07 17.24
#